data_433eb326e3d663d0827bcf8256190db8
#
_entry.id   433eb326e3d663d0827bcf8256190db8
#
_cell.length_a   1.000
_cell.length_b   1.000
_cell.length_c   1.000
_cell.angle_alpha   90.00
_cell.angle_beta   90.00
_cell.angle_gamma   90.00
#
_symmetry.space_group_name_H-M   'P 1'
#
loop_
_entity.id
_entity.type
_entity.pdbx_description
1 polymer ?
#
loop_
_entity_poly.entity_id
_entity_poly.type
_entity_poly.pdbx_seq_one_letter_code
_entity_poly.pdbx_strand_id
1 'polypeptide(L)'
;MINFLKIILLTLLLLTINSQQPLLADTADGAKIFEATCAGCHIKGGNIIRRGKNLKMRALKKYKMDSVEAISNIVTYGKNNMSAYKERLSESEIQLVSTYVLNQAKNNWRKK
;
A
#
# COMPACT_ATOMS: atom_id res chain seq x y z
N MET A 1 49.81 11.68 6.35
CA MET A 1 49.02 10.52 6.86
C MET A 1 47.58 10.93 7.00
N ILE A 2 46.68 10.20 6.33
CA ILE A 2 45.25 10.39 6.46
C ILE A 2 44.86 9.84 7.83
N ASN A 3 44.24 10.66 8.67
CA ASN A 3 43.79 10.24 9.99
C ASN A 3 42.77 9.13 9.89
N PHE A 4 43.07 8.00 10.50
CA PHE A 4 42.17 6.82 10.59
C PHE A 4 40.75 7.20 11.05
N LEU A 5 40.66 8.19 11.92
CA LEU A 5 39.38 8.76 12.40
C LEU A 5 38.57 9.43 11.29
N LYS A 6 39.20 10.08 10.32
CA LYS A 6 38.50 10.70 9.16
C LYS A 6 37.96 9.65 8.21
N ILE A 7 38.66 8.54 8.04
CA ILE A 7 38.20 7.42 7.22
C ILE A 7 36.99 6.73 7.86
N ILE A 8 37.02 6.50 9.18
CA ILE A 8 35.92 5.94 9.95
C ILE A 8 34.71 6.86 9.89
N LEU A 9 34.85 8.16 10.06
CA LEU A 9 33.78 9.15 9.94
C LEU A 9 33.16 9.18 8.53
N LEU A 10 33.99 9.09 7.49
CA LEU A 10 33.55 9.09 6.11
C LEU A 10 32.79 7.80 5.76
N THR A 11 33.25 6.64 6.26
CA THR A 11 32.57 5.37 6.06
C THR A 11 31.25 5.27 6.84
N LEU A 12 31.19 5.82 8.05
CA LEU A 12 29.94 5.93 8.80
C LEU A 12 28.92 6.86 8.09
N LEU A 13 29.38 7.97 7.53
CA LEU A 13 28.53 8.89 6.77
C LEU A 13 27.98 8.24 5.50
N LEU A 14 28.78 7.45 4.80
CA LEU A 14 28.36 6.71 3.59
C LEU A 14 27.38 5.59 3.91
N LEU A 15 27.47 4.96 5.09
CA LEU A 15 26.53 3.92 5.54
C LEU A 15 25.15 4.50 5.90
N THR A 16 25.10 5.74 6.38
CA THR A 16 23.80 6.40 6.71
C THR A 16 23.03 6.87 5.48
N ILE A 17 23.71 7.12 4.37
CA ILE A 17 23.07 7.56 3.12
C ILE A 17 22.37 6.40 2.41
N ASN A 18 22.75 5.15 2.66
CA ASN A 18 22.22 3.97 1.99
C ASN A 18 20.91 3.43 2.61
N SER A 19 20.42 4.00 3.70
CA SER A 19 19.21 3.52 4.38
C SER A 19 17.94 4.28 4.02
N GLN A 20 18.02 5.24 3.11
CA GLN A 20 16.82 5.90 2.58
C GLN A 20 16.31 5.14 1.36
N GLN A 21 15.61 4.02 1.61
CA GLN A 21 14.79 3.42 0.58
C GLN A 21 13.65 4.38 0.22
N PRO A 22 13.45 4.65 -1.06
CA PRO A 22 12.42 5.61 -1.45
C PRO A 22 11.03 5.05 -1.13
N LEU A 23 10.32 5.71 -0.23
CA LEU A 23 8.89 5.52 0.05
C LEU A 23 8.05 5.55 -1.25
N LEU A 24 8.56 6.17 -2.30
CA LEU A 24 7.96 6.28 -3.63
C LEU A 24 7.91 4.97 -4.41
N ALA A 25 8.86 4.04 -4.21
CA ALA A 25 8.86 2.74 -4.89
C ALA A 25 7.72 1.86 -4.38
N ASP A 26 7.48 1.82 -3.07
CA ASP A 26 6.40 1.05 -2.44
C ASP A 26 5.01 1.57 -2.87
N THR A 27 4.83 2.88 -2.97
CA THR A 27 3.60 3.50 -3.44
C THR A 27 3.33 3.17 -4.91
N ALA A 28 4.36 3.20 -5.76
CA ALA A 28 4.24 2.85 -7.18
C ALA A 28 3.90 1.37 -7.37
N ASP A 29 4.48 0.47 -6.58
CA ASP A 29 4.20 -0.96 -6.63
C ASP A 29 2.79 -1.28 -6.15
N GLY A 30 2.32 -0.66 -5.08
CA GLY A 30 0.93 -0.76 -4.61
C GLY A 30 -0.08 -0.30 -5.66
N ALA A 31 0.21 0.79 -6.37
CA ALA A 31 -0.61 1.30 -7.47
C ALA A 31 -0.70 0.31 -8.62
N LYS A 32 0.41 -0.29 -9.03
CA LYS A 32 0.45 -1.30 -10.10
C LYS A 32 -0.36 -2.54 -9.74
N ILE A 33 -0.23 -3.04 -8.53
CA ILE A 33 -0.99 -4.19 -8.04
C ILE A 33 -2.49 -3.85 -8.05
N PHE A 34 -2.86 -2.67 -7.57
CA PHE A 34 -4.24 -2.22 -7.56
C PHE A 34 -4.84 -2.16 -8.97
N GLU A 35 -4.16 -1.53 -9.91
CA GLU A 35 -4.62 -1.43 -11.30
C GLU A 35 -4.78 -2.80 -11.97
N ALA A 36 -3.87 -3.73 -11.71
CA ALA A 36 -3.90 -5.06 -12.30
C ALA A 36 -4.96 -5.99 -11.70
N THR A 37 -5.26 -5.84 -10.40
CA THR A 37 -6.01 -6.85 -9.64
C THR A 37 -7.30 -6.34 -8.99
N CYS A 38 -7.39 -5.07 -8.68
CA CYS A 38 -8.45 -4.50 -7.85
C CYS A 38 -9.36 -3.52 -8.61
N ALA A 39 -8.77 -2.76 -9.54
CA ALA A 39 -9.43 -1.65 -10.23
C ALA A 39 -10.65 -2.07 -11.04
N GLY A 40 -10.73 -3.33 -11.49
CA GLY A 40 -11.89 -3.83 -12.22
C GLY A 40 -13.20 -3.69 -11.46
N CYS A 41 -13.18 -3.95 -10.15
CA CYS A 41 -14.33 -3.78 -9.26
C CYS A 41 -14.27 -2.46 -8.48
N HIS A 42 -13.08 -1.96 -8.20
CA HIS A 42 -12.84 -0.78 -7.35
C HIS A 42 -12.31 0.42 -8.13
N ILE A 43 -12.78 0.62 -9.36
CA ILE A 43 -12.35 1.74 -10.19
C ILE A 43 -12.49 3.08 -9.44
N LYS A 44 -11.41 3.87 -9.41
CA LYS A 44 -11.36 5.18 -8.73
C LYS A 44 -11.83 5.14 -7.26
N GLY A 45 -11.58 4.03 -6.58
CA GLY A 45 -11.99 3.85 -5.19
C GLY A 45 -13.47 3.51 -5.02
N GLY A 46 -14.16 3.16 -6.08
CA GLY A 46 -15.56 2.74 -6.05
C GLY A 46 -15.76 1.28 -5.68
N ASN A 47 -16.96 0.80 -5.91
CA ASN A 47 -17.33 -0.62 -5.86
C ASN A 47 -18.50 -0.80 -6.81
N ILE A 48 -18.30 -1.51 -7.91
CA ILE A 48 -19.31 -1.68 -8.96
C ILE A 48 -20.45 -2.62 -8.57
N ILE A 49 -20.24 -3.51 -7.59
CA ILE A 49 -21.23 -4.48 -7.13
C ILE A 49 -22.02 -3.91 -5.94
N ARG A 50 -21.33 -3.35 -4.97
CA ARG A 50 -21.93 -2.75 -3.77
C ARG A 50 -21.42 -1.32 -3.57
N ARG A 51 -22.08 -0.37 -4.19
CA ARG A 51 -21.68 1.03 -4.24
C ARG A 51 -21.42 1.66 -2.86
N GLY A 52 -22.18 1.29 -1.84
CA GLY A 52 -21.98 1.78 -0.46
C GLY A 52 -20.74 1.21 0.24
N LYS A 53 -20.23 0.09 -0.23
CA LYS A 53 -18.99 -0.55 0.25
C LYS A 53 -17.81 -0.20 -0.65
N ASN A 54 -17.64 1.08 -0.93
CA ASN A 54 -16.52 1.59 -1.71
C ASN A 54 -15.27 1.79 -0.85
N LEU A 55 -14.19 2.23 -1.48
CA LEU A 55 -12.89 2.42 -0.82
C LEU A 55 -12.64 3.89 -0.40
N LYS A 56 -13.67 4.69 -0.31
CA LYS A 56 -13.56 6.05 0.22
C LYS A 56 -13.50 6.02 1.75
N MET A 57 -12.84 6.97 2.34
CA MET A 57 -12.60 6.98 3.79
C MET A 57 -13.88 6.87 4.62
N ARG A 58 -14.96 7.51 4.20
CA ARG A 58 -16.26 7.43 4.89
C ARG A 58 -16.78 6.00 4.97
N ALA A 59 -16.70 5.24 3.87
CA ALA A 59 -17.13 3.84 3.83
C ALA A 59 -16.16 2.95 4.62
N LEU A 60 -14.85 3.16 4.48
CA LEU A 60 -13.86 2.40 5.23
C LEU A 60 -14.07 2.54 6.74
N LYS A 61 -14.31 3.74 7.24
CA LYS A 61 -14.63 3.98 8.65
C LYS A 61 -15.93 3.32 9.08
N LYS A 62 -16.98 3.46 8.27
CA LYS A 62 -18.30 2.86 8.56
C LYS A 62 -18.21 1.36 8.75
N TYR A 63 -17.42 0.67 7.95
CA TYR A 63 -17.26 -0.78 7.98
C TYR A 63 -16.01 -1.25 8.74
N LYS A 64 -15.33 -0.36 9.47
CA LYS A 64 -14.12 -0.66 10.24
C LYS A 64 -12.98 -1.23 9.40
N MET A 65 -12.83 -0.72 8.18
CA MET A 65 -11.80 -1.10 7.21
C MET A 65 -10.74 0.00 7.02
N ASP A 66 -10.67 0.96 7.93
CA ASP A 66 -9.78 2.13 7.83
C ASP A 66 -8.39 1.90 8.45
N SER A 67 -7.89 0.69 8.31
CA SER A 67 -6.51 0.32 8.68
C SER A 67 -5.89 -0.61 7.64
N VAL A 68 -4.57 -0.56 7.52
CA VAL A 68 -3.83 -1.49 6.63
C VAL A 68 -4.10 -2.93 7.02
N GLU A 69 -4.15 -3.24 8.32
CA GLU A 69 -4.44 -4.57 8.84
C GLU A 69 -5.82 -5.07 8.39
N ALA A 70 -6.86 -4.27 8.56
CA ALA A 70 -8.23 -4.65 8.17
C ALA A 70 -8.33 -4.86 6.64
N ILE A 71 -7.73 -3.97 5.85
CA ILE A 71 -7.71 -4.09 4.39
C ILE A 71 -6.92 -5.33 3.97
N SER A 72 -5.75 -5.56 4.54
CA SER A 72 -4.92 -6.74 4.26
C SER A 72 -5.68 -8.03 4.56
N ASN A 73 -6.42 -8.08 5.64
CA ASN A 73 -7.19 -9.25 6.04
C ASN A 73 -8.30 -9.58 5.02
N ILE A 74 -9.06 -8.58 4.58
CA ILE A 74 -10.12 -8.79 3.57
C ILE A 74 -9.55 -9.15 2.20
N VAL A 75 -8.41 -8.60 1.83
CA VAL A 75 -7.71 -8.95 0.57
C VAL A 75 -7.20 -10.38 0.63
N THR A 76 -6.63 -10.79 1.76
CA THR A 76 -6.09 -12.15 1.95
C THR A 76 -7.16 -13.21 1.85
N TYR A 77 -8.24 -13.05 2.58
CA TYR A 77 -9.26 -14.08 2.77
C TYR A 77 -10.54 -13.88 1.95
N GLY A 78 -10.74 -12.69 1.41
CA GLY A 78 -11.98 -12.33 0.72
C GLY A 78 -13.16 -12.18 1.66
N LYS A 79 -14.28 -11.76 1.10
CA LYS A 79 -15.58 -11.69 1.78
C LYS A 79 -16.70 -11.55 0.77
N ASN A 80 -17.73 -12.38 0.87
CA ASN A 80 -18.88 -12.35 -0.05
C ASN A 80 -18.42 -12.41 -1.52
N ASN A 81 -18.75 -11.39 -2.32
CA ASN A 81 -18.38 -11.32 -3.74
C ASN A 81 -16.91 -10.92 -3.99
N MET A 82 -16.18 -10.51 -2.95
CA MET A 82 -14.76 -10.20 -3.07
C MET A 82 -13.94 -11.47 -2.89
N SER A 83 -13.15 -11.81 -3.92
CA SER A 83 -12.28 -12.99 -3.92
C SER A 83 -11.15 -12.87 -2.90
N ALA A 84 -10.66 -14.02 -2.43
CA ALA A 84 -9.42 -14.10 -1.66
C ALA A 84 -8.21 -14.05 -2.60
N TYR A 85 -7.17 -13.32 -2.19
CA TYR A 85 -5.97 -13.12 -3.01
C TYR A 85 -4.71 -13.81 -2.46
N LYS A 86 -4.81 -14.54 -1.35
CA LYS A 86 -3.64 -15.18 -0.71
C LYS A 86 -2.88 -16.15 -1.63
N GLU A 87 -3.56 -16.75 -2.62
CA GLU A 87 -2.94 -17.65 -3.58
C GLU A 87 -2.39 -16.91 -4.83
N ARG A 88 -2.75 -15.65 -5.01
CA ARG A 88 -2.39 -14.84 -6.19
C ARG A 88 -1.39 -13.72 -5.89
N LEU A 89 -1.36 -13.24 -4.67
CA LEU A 89 -0.48 -12.19 -4.20
C LEU A 89 0.33 -12.69 -3.01
N SER A 90 1.60 -12.31 -2.95
CA SER A 90 2.44 -12.54 -1.76
C SER A 90 1.94 -11.68 -0.59
N GLU A 91 2.36 -12.05 0.62
CA GLU A 91 2.04 -11.27 1.81
C GLU A 91 2.54 -9.82 1.70
N SER A 92 3.75 -9.62 1.16
CA SER A 92 4.28 -8.28 0.94
C SER A 92 3.51 -7.49 -0.11
N GLU A 93 3.05 -8.11 -1.19
CA GLU A 93 2.20 -7.48 -2.20
C GLU A 93 0.84 -7.09 -1.64
N ILE A 94 0.23 -7.92 -0.80
CA ILE A 94 -1.01 -7.60 -0.09
C ILE A 94 -0.81 -6.39 0.82
N GLN A 95 0.30 -6.33 1.53
CA GLN A 95 0.66 -5.20 2.39
C GLN A 95 0.83 -3.90 1.58
N LEU A 96 1.51 -3.97 0.44
CA LEU A 96 1.71 -2.84 -0.46
C LEU A 96 0.41 -2.29 -1.01
N VAL A 97 -0.46 -3.15 -1.54
CA VAL A 97 -1.75 -2.71 -2.10
C VAL A 97 -2.70 -2.21 -1.03
N SER A 98 -2.70 -2.80 0.15
CA SER A 98 -3.51 -2.35 1.29
C SER A 98 -3.10 -0.97 1.78
N THR A 99 -1.80 -0.71 1.85
CA THR A 99 -1.25 0.61 2.18
C THR A 99 -1.62 1.64 1.11
N TYR A 100 -1.51 1.27 -0.16
CA TYR A 100 -1.92 2.11 -1.28
C TYR A 100 -3.40 2.51 -1.19
N VAL A 101 -4.29 1.55 -0.96
CA VAL A 101 -5.74 1.81 -0.82
C VAL A 101 -6.02 2.79 0.31
N LEU A 102 -5.43 2.58 1.49
CA LEU A 102 -5.63 3.47 2.62
C LEU A 102 -5.13 4.88 2.35
N ASN A 103 -3.96 5.01 1.71
CA ASN A 103 -3.41 6.32 1.33
C ASN A 103 -4.27 7.02 0.28
N GLN A 104 -4.78 6.30 -0.70
CA GLN A 104 -5.72 6.85 -1.69
C GLN A 104 -7.02 7.32 -1.03
N ALA A 105 -7.57 6.54 -0.10
CA ALA A 105 -8.75 6.93 0.66
C ALA A 105 -8.54 8.24 1.45
N LYS A 106 -7.38 8.40 2.07
CA LYS A 106 -6.99 9.64 2.77
C LYS A 106 -6.90 10.85 1.83
N ASN A 107 -6.57 10.63 0.57
CA ASN A 107 -6.44 11.66 -0.47
C ASN A 107 -7.68 11.76 -1.36
N ASN A 108 -8.80 11.16 -0.98
CA ASN A 108 -10.05 11.13 -1.76
C ASN A 108 -9.87 10.60 -3.19
N TRP A 109 -8.94 9.67 -3.41
CA TRP A 109 -8.65 9.08 -4.72
C TRP A 109 -8.31 10.11 -5.80
N ARG A 110 -7.75 11.23 -5.41
CA ARG A 110 -7.28 12.26 -6.35
C ARG A 110 -5.99 11.79 -7.01
N LYS A 111 -5.95 11.82 -8.33
CA LYS A 111 -4.69 11.67 -9.06
C LYS A 111 -3.79 12.85 -8.71
N LYS A 112 -2.55 12.55 -8.32
CA LYS A 112 -1.49 13.56 -8.28
C LYS A 112 -0.99 13.81 -9.69
#